data_67d2000e2538547d2c31c7a2ef7f7db9
#
_entry.id   67d2000e2538547d2c31c7a2ef7f7db9
#
_cell.length_a   1.000
_cell.length_b   1.000
_cell.length_c   1.000
_cell.angle_alpha   90.00
_cell.angle_beta   90.00
_cell.angle_gamma   90.00
#
_symmetry.space_group_name_H-M   'P 1'
#
loop_
_entity.id
_entity.type
_entity.pdbx_description
1 polymer ?
#
loop_
_entity_poly.entity_id
_entity_poly.type
_entity_poly.pdbx_seq_one_letter_code
_entity_poly.pdbx_strand_id
1 'polypeptide(L)'
;MALPEDRYYRRDLALIHHRGFGFHALACAPGILALLEPARSRRGLVLELGCGSGLLTRELTAAGHRVIATDASPAMLGLARCYAPGAEDIRALVLPSDPLPSADAVVSVGHVLNYLPDEHSIDQALTAIARALRPGGLLALDLCDLAYGQARHDAPPAARIHNEWAIITRFSLPAPSRFVRHITTFIRAGGGSWRREDETHHNVLIDTARVPAMLAAEGVQATVAYAFGTEQLPTGLRVLIGRRAA
;
A
#
# COMPACT_ATOMS: atom_id res chain seq x y z
N MET A 1 -22.38 3.53 -2.89
CA MET A 1 -22.50 2.16 -2.33
C MET A 1 -21.50 2.08 -1.20
N ALA A 2 -21.97 2.00 0.06
CA ALA A 2 -21.07 1.89 1.19
C ALA A 2 -20.20 0.63 0.99
N LEU A 3 -18.88 0.74 1.21
CA LEU A 3 -18.03 -0.45 1.27
C LEU A 3 -18.55 -1.36 2.38
N PRO A 4 -18.51 -2.69 2.20
CA PRO A 4 -18.66 -3.56 3.34
C PRO A 4 -17.57 -3.16 4.34
N GLU A 5 -17.97 -2.73 5.53
CA GLU A 5 -17.12 -2.17 6.59
C GLU A 5 -15.94 -3.07 7.02
N ASP A 6 -15.83 -4.28 6.44
CA ASP A 6 -14.95 -5.35 6.92
C ASP A 6 -14.20 -6.11 5.84
N ARG A 7 -13.92 -5.52 4.67
CA ARG A 7 -13.38 -6.34 3.58
C ARG A 7 -11.94 -6.80 3.82
N TYR A 8 -11.05 -5.91 4.27
CA TYR A 8 -9.62 -6.19 4.47
C TYR A 8 -9.09 -5.44 5.69
N TYR A 9 -8.13 -6.07 6.38
CA TYR A 9 -7.48 -5.50 7.56
C TYR A 9 -8.47 -5.07 8.65
N ARG A 10 -9.29 -6.03 9.10
CA ARG A 10 -10.13 -5.82 10.28
C ARG A 10 -9.24 -5.61 11.52
N ARG A 11 -9.87 -5.30 12.65
CA ARG A 11 -9.23 -4.85 13.87
C ARG A 11 -8.00 -5.68 14.28
N ASP A 12 -8.13 -7.02 14.32
CA ASP A 12 -7.08 -7.90 14.82
C ASP A 12 -5.92 -7.99 13.83
N LEU A 13 -6.22 -8.16 12.55
CA LEU A 13 -5.19 -8.19 11.53
C LEU A 13 -4.49 -6.82 11.38
N ALA A 14 -5.21 -5.71 11.48
CA ALA A 14 -4.62 -4.37 11.47
C ALA A 14 -3.62 -4.18 12.61
N LEU A 15 -3.98 -4.60 13.83
CA LEU A 15 -3.10 -4.53 14.99
C LEU A 15 -1.85 -5.43 14.83
N ILE A 16 -2.02 -6.67 14.38
CA ILE A 16 -0.92 -7.60 14.13
C ILE A 16 -0.02 -7.06 13.03
N HIS A 17 -0.60 -6.52 11.95
CA HIS A 17 0.16 -5.91 10.86
C HIS A 17 1.02 -4.75 11.36
N HIS A 18 0.45 -3.84 12.14
CA HIS A 18 1.18 -2.74 12.74
C HIS A 18 2.37 -3.22 13.58
N ARG A 19 2.16 -4.23 14.44
CA ARG A 19 3.16 -4.73 15.39
C ARG A 19 4.23 -5.61 14.77
N GLY A 20 3.87 -6.38 13.73
CA GLY A 20 4.73 -7.45 13.21
C GLY A 20 5.15 -7.30 11.76
N PHE A 21 4.54 -6.40 10.98
CA PHE A 21 4.74 -6.34 9.52
C PHE A 21 5.08 -4.95 8.98
N GLY A 22 5.48 -4.02 9.86
CA GLY A 22 5.92 -2.68 9.48
C GLY A 22 7.24 -2.62 8.71
N PHE A 23 8.00 -3.73 8.67
CA PHE A 23 9.34 -3.78 8.08
C PHE A 23 9.36 -3.38 6.60
N HIS A 24 8.30 -3.66 5.83
CA HIS A 24 8.23 -3.30 4.43
C HIS A 24 8.17 -1.79 4.23
N ALA A 25 7.23 -1.11 4.89
CA ALA A 25 7.10 0.34 4.83
C ALA A 25 8.37 1.04 5.33
N LEU A 26 8.96 0.56 6.44
CA LEU A 26 10.17 1.13 7.01
C LEU A 26 11.41 0.91 6.12
N ALA A 27 11.51 -0.24 5.44
CA ALA A 27 12.59 -0.49 4.48
C ALA A 27 12.49 0.40 3.22
N CYS A 28 11.28 0.69 2.75
CA CYS A 28 11.03 1.55 1.60
C CYS A 28 11.19 3.05 1.93
N ALA A 29 11.01 3.46 3.18
CA ALA A 29 10.99 4.86 3.59
C ALA A 29 12.23 5.66 3.15
N PRO A 30 13.50 5.19 3.32
CA PRO A 30 14.66 5.95 2.89
C PRO A 30 14.67 6.27 1.38
N GLY A 31 14.32 5.29 0.54
CA GLY A 31 14.23 5.47 -0.91
C GLY A 31 13.13 6.47 -1.30
N ILE A 32 11.96 6.36 -0.68
CA ILE A 32 10.85 7.28 -0.90
C ILE A 32 11.21 8.70 -0.45
N LEU A 33 11.83 8.87 0.71
CA LEU A 33 12.27 10.19 1.20
C LEU A 33 13.26 10.85 0.24
N ALA A 34 14.21 10.10 -0.31
CA ALA A 34 15.15 10.59 -1.31
C ALA A 34 14.43 11.05 -2.60
N LEU A 35 13.46 10.28 -3.08
CA LEU A 35 12.64 10.63 -4.24
C LEU A 35 11.80 11.90 -4.00
N LEU A 36 11.32 12.11 -2.78
CA LEU A 36 10.43 13.21 -2.39
C LEU A 36 11.16 14.52 -2.08
N GLU A 37 12.49 14.53 -2.00
CA GLU A 37 13.26 15.73 -1.64
C GLU A 37 12.88 16.98 -2.47
N PRO A 38 12.65 16.89 -3.80
CA PRO A 38 12.20 18.06 -4.57
C PRO A 38 10.80 18.56 -4.17
N ALA A 39 9.91 17.69 -3.72
CA ALA A 39 8.60 18.08 -3.21
C ALA A 39 8.73 18.75 -1.84
N ARG A 40 9.57 18.22 -0.96
CA ARG A 40 9.86 18.78 0.37
C ARG A 40 10.41 20.21 0.28
N SER A 41 11.41 20.41 -0.56
CA SER A 41 12.05 21.73 -0.77
C SER A 41 11.07 22.81 -1.21
N ARG A 42 9.96 22.44 -1.89
CA ARG A 42 8.88 23.34 -2.30
C ARG A 42 7.70 23.37 -1.32
N ARG A 43 7.81 22.69 -0.17
CA ARG A 43 6.69 22.47 0.78
C ARG A 43 5.47 21.86 0.10
N GLY A 44 5.71 21.02 -0.89
CA GLY A 44 4.67 20.34 -1.65
C GLY A 44 3.89 19.33 -0.81
N LEU A 45 2.64 19.07 -1.23
CA LEU A 45 1.75 18.13 -0.59
C LEU A 45 2.02 16.71 -1.10
N VAL A 46 2.20 15.77 -0.20
CA VAL A 46 2.26 14.34 -0.46
C VAL A 46 0.91 13.71 -0.15
N LEU A 47 0.34 12.99 -1.11
CA LEU A 47 -0.81 12.12 -0.92
C LEU A 47 -0.31 10.69 -0.75
N GLU A 48 -0.53 10.09 0.41
CA GLU A 48 -0.23 8.70 0.68
C GLU A 48 -1.49 7.85 0.54
N LEU A 49 -1.47 6.88 -0.38
CA LEU A 49 -2.57 5.96 -0.64
C LEU A 49 -2.30 4.62 0.06
N GLY A 50 -3.26 4.16 0.87
CA GLY A 50 -3.13 2.95 1.66
C GLY A 50 -2.08 3.11 2.77
N CYS A 51 -2.19 4.16 3.57
CA CYS A 51 -1.23 4.47 4.64
C CYS A 51 -1.15 3.39 5.73
N GLY A 52 -2.10 2.46 5.75
CA GLY A 52 -2.20 1.46 6.78
C GLY A 52 -2.24 2.07 8.17
N SER A 53 -1.41 1.58 9.07
CA SER A 53 -1.30 2.10 10.44
C SER A 53 -0.42 3.36 10.58
N GLY A 54 -0.05 4.01 9.47
CA GLY A 54 0.68 5.27 9.47
C GLY A 54 2.20 5.15 9.66
N LEU A 55 2.80 3.99 9.40
CA LEU A 55 4.24 3.80 9.61
C LEU A 55 5.07 4.64 8.64
N LEU A 56 4.76 4.60 7.33
CA LEU A 56 5.41 5.46 6.35
C LEU A 56 5.01 6.92 6.55
N THR A 57 3.74 7.21 6.84
CA THR A 57 3.25 8.56 7.16
C THR A 57 4.10 9.22 8.23
N ARG A 58 4.42 8.48 9.31
CA ARG A 58 5.26 8.98 10.41
C ARG A 58 6.67 9.35 9.94
N GLU A 59 7.30 8.51 9.12
CA GLU A 59 8.63 8.80 8.58
C GLU A 59 8.61 10.03 7.66
N LEU A 60 7.57 10.15 6.81
CA LEU A 60 7.38 11.30 5.94
C LEU A 60 7.21 12.61 6.73
N THR A 61 6.35 12.60 7.75
CA THR A 61 6.09 13.79 8.57
C THR A 61 7.28 14.16 9.45
N ALA A 62 8.01 13.17 10.00
CA ALA A 62 9.24 13.39 10.74
C ALA A 62 10.34 14.02 9.87
N ALA A 63 10.37 13.71 8.57
CA ALA A 63 11.26 14.34 7.58
C ALA A 63 10.78 15.73 7.12
N GLY A 64 9.65 16.23 7.63
CA GLY A 64 9.12 17.56 7.33
C GLY A 64 8.23 17.64 6.08
N HIS A 65 7.73 16.52 5.57
CA HIS A 65 6.74 16.50 4.49
C HIS A 65 5.34 16.84 5.01
N ARG A 66 4.58 17.53 4.18
CA ARG A 66 3.13 17.75 4.35
C ARG A 66 2.41 16.54 3.76
N VAL A 67 1.67 15.80 4.58
CA VAL A 67 1.08 14.53 4.18
C VAL A 67 -0.43 14.50 4.43
N ILE A 68 -1.19 14.15 3.39
CA ILE A 68 -2.54 13.61 3.52
C ILE A 68 -2.43 12.09 3.42
N ALA A 69 -2.73 11.40 4.52
CA ALA A 69 -2.67 9.95 4.60
C ALA A 69 -4.06 9.35 4.43
N THR A 70 -4.19 8.35 3.57
CA THR A 70 -5.50 7.75 3.26
C THR A 70 -5.45 6.23 3.29
N ASP A 71 -6.55 5.62 3.73
CA ASP A 71 -6.74 4.16 3.70
C ASP A 71 -8.24 3.85 3.57
N ALA A 72 -8.56 2.65 3.08
CA ALA A 72 -9.95 2.18 3.02
C ALA A 72 -10.40 1.49 4.32
N SER A 73 -9.45 1.01 5.16
CA SER A 73 -9.74 0.30 6.41
C SER A 73 -9.94 1.26 7.59
N PRO A 74 -11.12 1.28 8.22
CA PRO A 74 -11.34 2.08 9.44
C PRO A 74 -10.40 1.68 10.59
N ALA A 75 -10.06 0.39 10.70
CA ALA A 75 -9.15 -0.11 11.73
C ALA A 75 -7.72 0.40 11.52
N MET A 76 -7.24 0.42 10.27
CA MET A 76 -5.95 1.02 9.92
C MET A 76 -5.93 2.52 10.20
N LEU A 77 -6.96 3.26 9.79
CA LEU A 77 -7.07 4.70 10.05
C LEU A 77 -7.09 5.02 11.55
N GLY A 78 -7.75 4.17 12.36
CA GLY A 78 -7.72 4.30 13.81
C GLY A 78 -6.30 4.21 14.38
N LEU A 79 -5.48 3.28 13.88
CA LEU A 79 -4.06 3.16 14.24
C LEU A 79 -3.25 4.36 13.71
N ALA A 80 -3.44 4.75 12.45
CA ALA A 80 -2.71 5.85 11.83
C ALA A 80 -2.87 7.17 12.60
N ARG A 81 -4.09 7.49 13.08
CA ARG A 81 -4.33 8.67 13.91
C ARG A 81 -3.54 8.67 15.22
N CYS A 82 -3.30 7.48 15.78
CA CYS A 82 -2.49 7.34 17.00
C CYS A 82 -0.98 7.43 16.73
N TYR A 83 -0.52 6.86 15.60
CA TYR A 83 0.91 6.65 15.36
C TYR A 83 1.55 7.65 14.41
N ALA A 84 0.75 8.40 13.65
CA ALA A 84 1.21 9.44 12.73
C ALA A 84 0.45 10.77 12.92
N PRO A 85 0.40 11.34 14.15
CA PRO A 85 -0.36 12.55 14.45
C PRO A 85 0.17 13.81 13.74
N GLY A 86 1.34 13.73 13.12
CA GLY A 86 1.94 14.83 12.35
C GLY A 86 1.39 14.99 10.92
N ALA A 87 0.53 14.08 10.46
CA ALA A 87 -0.13 14.23 9.15
C ALA A 87 -1.09 15.42 9.14
N GLU A 88 -1.19 16.13 8.01
CA GLU A 88 -2.15 17.23 7.87
C GLU A 88 -3.61 16.72 7.90
N ASP A 89 -3.83 15.53 7.34
CA ASP A 89 -5.12 14.86 7.37
C ASP A 89 -4.93 13.35 7.31
N ILE A 90 -5.82 12.62 8.01
CA ILE A 90 -5.90 11.14 7.97
C ILE A 90 -7.35 10.77 7.75
N ARG A 91 -7.69 10.31 6.55
CA ARG A 91 -9.07 10.08 6.15
C ARG A 91 -9.29 8.82 5.32
N ALA A 92 -10.55 8.37 5.29
CA ALA A 92 -10.97 7.31 4.40
C ALA A 92 -10.88 7.74 2.94
N LEU A 93 -10.40 6.84 2.09
CA LEU A 93 -10.39 7.01 0.65
C LEU A 93 -10.42 5.63 -0.02
N VAL A 94 -11.33 5.47 -0.97
CA VAL A 94 -11.59 4.22 -1.66
C VAL A 94 -11.35 4.37 -3.14
N LEU A 95 -10.32 3.69 -3.63
CA LEU A 95 -10.01 3.63 -5.06
C LEU A 95 -10.90 2.63 -5.79
N PRO A 96 -11.21 2.87 -7.06
CA PRO A 96 -11.00 4.09 -7.83
C PRO A 96 -12.13 5.11 -7.68
N SER A 97 -13.11 4.87 -6.76
CA SER A 97 -14.39 5.60 -6.72
C SER A 97 -14.28 7.00 -6.14
N ASP A 98 -13.39 7.21 -5.18
CA ASP A 98 -13.27 8.51 -4.52
C ASP A 98 -12.33 9.45 -5.28
N PRO A 99 -12.66 10.75 -5.37
CA PRO A 99 -11.81 11.72 -6.02
C PRO A 99 -10.51 11.94 -5.25
N LEU A 100 -9.39 11.99 -5.97
CA LEU A 100 -8.09 12.27 -5.37
C LEU A 100 -7.84 13.79 -5.28
N PRO A 101 -7.32 14.29 -4.15
CA PRO A 101 -6.86 15.67 -4.07
C PRO A 101 -5.63 15.87 -4.95
N SER A 102 -5.48 17.07 -5.53
CA SER A 102 -4.26 17.43 -6.25
C SER A 102 -3.06 17.47 -5.32
N ALA A 103 -1.97 16.81 -5.71
CA ALA A 103 -0.77 16.65 -4.90
C ALA A 103 0.51 16.91 -5.70
N ASP A 104 1.58 17.28 -5.00
CA ASP A 104 2.92 17.41 -5.58
C ASP A 104 3.66 16.07 -5.65
N ALA A 105 3.19 15.11 -4.85
CA ALA A 105 3.62 13.72 -4.96
C ALA A 105 2.49 12.77 -4.53
N VAL A 106 2.43 11.60 -5.15
CA VAL A 106 1.57 10.49 -4.72
C VAL A 106 2.46 9.29 -4.42
N VAL A 107 2.33 8.75 -3.20
CA VAL A 107 3.08 7.57 -2.76
C VAL A 107 2.13 6.47 -2.29
N SER A 108 2.54 5.21 -2.49
CA SER A 108 1.81 4.05 -2.00
C SER A 108 2.77 2.89 -1.79
N VAL A 109 2.74 2.26 -0.62
CA VAL A 109 3.58 1.11 -0.26
C VAL A 109 2.72 -0.01 0.30
N GLY A 110 2.98 -1.23 -0.12
CA GLY A 110 2.22 -2.41 0.28
C GLY A 110 1.23 -2.88 -0.79
N HIS A 111 1.55 -2.61 -2.06
CA HIS A 111 0.81 -3.06 -3.25
C HIS A 111 -0.72 -2.79 -3.17
N VAL A 112 -1.07 -1.62 -2.68
CA VAL A 112 -2.46 -1.22 -2.37
C VAL A 112 -3.40 -1.37 -3.56
N LEU A 113 -2.96 -0.97 -4.76
CA LEU A 113 -3.76 -1.07 -5.99
C LEU A 113 -4.11 -2.51 -6.35
N ASN A 114 -3.29 -3.49 -5.96
CA ASN A 114 -3.57 -4.89 -6.23
C ASN A 114 -4.76 -5.46 -5.40
N TYR A 115 -5.30 -4.71 -4.43
CA TYR A 115 -6.53 -5.05 -3.72
C TYR A 115 -7.81 -4.63 -4.46
N LEU A 116 -7.68 -3.90 -5.55
CA LEU A 116 -8.81 -3.54 -6.39
C LEU A 116 -9.42 -4.79 -7.08
N PRO A 117 -10.71 -4.77 -7.42
CA PRO A 117 -11.44 -5.98 -7.82
C PRO A 117 -10.94 -6.61 -9.12
N ASP A 118 -10.39 -5.81 -10.01
CA ASP A 118 -9.94 -6.23 -11.34
C ASP A 118 -8.89 -5.27 -11.92
N GLU A 119 -8.30 -5.67 -13.04
CA GLU A 119 -7.28 -4.91 -13.76
C GLU A 119 -7.81 -3.56 -14.27
N HIS A 120 -9.07 -3.52 -14.73
CA HIS A 120 -9.70 -2.27 -15.16
C HIS A 120 -9.77 -1.24 -14.02
N SER A 121 -10.12 -1.66 -12.83
CA SER A 121 -10.14 -0.80 -11.64
C SER A 121 -8.74 -0.30 -11.27
N ILE A 122 -7.70 -1.13 -11.46
CA ILE A 122 -6.30 -0.71 -11.28
C ILE A 122 -5.95 0.38 -12.31
N ASP A 123 -6.33 0.20 -13.57
CA ASP A 123 -6.08 1.18 -14.63
C ASP A 123 -6.79 2.51 -14.36
N GLN A 124 -8.05 2.46 -13.92
CA GLN A 124 -8.78 3.65 -13.49
C GLN A 124 -8.09 4.37 -12.33
N ALA A 125 -7.61 3.63 -11.33
CA ALA A 125 -6.90 4.21 -10.20
C ALA A 125 -5.56 4.85 -10.63
N LEU A 126 -4.78 4.17 -11.47
CA LEU A 126 -3.52 4.71 -12.02
C LEU A 126 -3.76 5.99 -12.85
N THR A 127 -4.82 6.01 -13.66
CA THR A 127 -5.23 7.21 -14.40
C THR A 127 -5.62 8.35 -13.47
N ALA A 128 -6.41 8.07 -12.42
CA ALA A 128 -6.80 9.06 -11.43
C ALA A 128 -5.59 9.61 -10.67
N ILE A 129 -4.63 8.76 -10.32
CA ILE A 129 -3.37 9.15 -9.67
C ILE A 129 -2.56 10.07 -10.59
N ALA A 130 -2.41 9.72 -11.88
CA ALA A 130 -1.69 10.55 -12.83
C ALA A 130 -2.31 11.95 -12.94
N ARG A 131 -3.65 12.03 -13.01
CA ARG A 131 -4.39 13.30 -13.10
C ARG A 131 -4.32 14.13 -11.82
N ALA A 132 -4.22 13.48 -10.67
CA ALA A 132 -4.08 14.16 -9.36
C ALA A 132 -2.71 14.81 -9.16
N LEU A 133 -1.68 14.35 -9.86
CA LEU A 133 -0.35 14.96 -9.80
C LEU A 133 -0.38 16.36 -10.39
N ARG A 134 0.21 17.34 -9.70
CA ARG A 134 0.48 18.67 -10.23
C ARG A 134 1.61 18.62 -11.28
N PRO A 135 1.74 19.61 -12.17
CA PRO A 135 2.89 19.70 -13.07
C PRO A 135 4.22 19.55 -12.32
N GLY A 136 5.12 18.72 -12.82
CA GLY A 136 6.38 18.34 -12.16
C GLY A 136 6.22 17.43 -10.94
N GLY A 137 5.01 16.95 -10.64
CA GLY A 137 4.71 16.07 -9.51
C GLY A 137 5.31 14.67 -9.66
N LEU A 138 5.57 14.01 -8.51
CA LEU A 138 6.18 12.69 -8.42
C LEU A 138 5.15 11.60 -8.14
N LEU A 139 5.31 10.46 -8.80
CA LEU A 139 4.64 9.20 -8.49
C LEU A 139 5.66 8.20 -7.96
N ALA A 140 5.38 7.53 -6.84
CA ALA A 140 6.18 6.41 -6.32
C ALA A 140 5.26 5.40 -5.63
N LEU A 141 5.05 4.24 -6.24
CA LEU A 141 4.21 3.18 -5.69
C LEU A 141 4.74 1.79 -6.02
N ASP A 142 4.33 0.78 -5.25
CA ASP A 142 4.63 -0.61 -5.54
C ASP A 142 3.40 -1.38 -6.06
N LEU A 143 3.67 -2.38 -6.90
CA LEU A 143 2.67 -3.24 -7.54
C LEU A 143 3.13 -4.69 -7.55
N CYS A 144 2.20 -5.61 -7.32
CA CYS A 144 2.44 -7.03 -7.57
C CYS A 144 2.32 -7.34 -9.06
N ASP A 145 3.43 -7.74 -9.64
CA ASP A 145 3.52 -8.31 -10.99
C ASP A 145 3.02 -9.77 -11.02
N LEU A 146 2.77 -10.32 -12.20
CA LEU A 146 2.38 -11.73 -12.38
C LEU A 146 3.35 -12.70 -11.69
N ALA A 147 4.65 -12.40 -11.70
CA ALA A 147 5.67 -13.19 -11.04
C ALA A 147 5.53 -13.26 -9.51
N TYR A 148 4.80 -12.31 -8.89
CA TYR A 148 4.59 -12.29 -7.43
C TYR A 148 3.80 -13.50 -6.94
N GLY A 149 2.73 -13.86 -7.63
CA GLY A 149 1.92 -15.04 -7.31
C GLY A 149 2.66 -16.34 -7.61
N GLN A 150 3.29 -16.42 -8.78
CA GLN A 150 4.07 -17.60 -9.18
C GLN A 150 5.17 -17.96 -8.18
N ALA A 151 5.86 -16.97 -7.61
CA ALA A 151 6.91 -17.19 -6.63
C ALA A 151 6.39 -17.67 -5.26
N ARG A 152 5.06 -17.66 -5.02
CA ARG A 152 4.48 -17.88 -3.67
C ARG A 152 3.38 -18.92 -3.59
N HIS A 153 2.74 -19.31 -4.69
CA HIS A 153 1.54 -20.15 -4.63
C HIS A 153 1.79 -21.53 -4.01
N ASP A 154 2.98 -22.08 -4.20
CA ASP A 154 3.42 -23.38 -3.67
C ASP A 154 4.20 -23.24 -2.35
N ALA A 155 4.34 -22.02 -1.82
CA ALA A 155 5.04 -21.82 -0.57
C ALA A 155 4.28 -22.49 0.59
N PRO A 156 4.98 -23.11 1.54
CA PRO A 156 4.34 -23.64 2.74
C PRO A 156 3.65 -22.52 3.51
N PRO A 157 2.65 -22.84 4.35
CA PRO A 157 2.02 -21.85 5.21
C PRO A 157 3.07 -21.06 6.02
N ALA A 158 3.01 -19.73 5.94
CA ALA A 158 3.86 -18.87 6.73
C ALA A 158 3.21 -18.62 8.09
N ALA A 159 3.95 -18.79 9.19
CA ALA A 159 3.47 -18.50 10.52
C ALA A 159 4.42 -17.54 11.25
N ARG A 160 3.85 -16.62 12.00
CA ARG A 160 4.55 -15.80 12.98
C ARG A 160 3.87 -15.90 14.32
N ILE A 161 4.66 -16.11 15.36
CA ILE A 161 4.16 -16.31 16.72
C ILE A 161 4.83 -15.29 17.65
N HIS A 162 4.02 -14.61 18.43
CA HIS A 162 4.41 -13.68 19.48
C HIS A 162 3.64 -14.02 20.75
N ASN A 163 4.08 -13.56 21.92
CA ASN A 163 3.40 -13.85 23.19
C ASN A 163 1.94 -13.42 23.24
N GLU A 164 1.58 -12.36 22.52
CA GLU A 164 0.24 -11.76 22.54
C GLU A 164 -0.57 -12.02 21.26
N TRP A 165 0.07 -12.54 20.21
CA TRP A 165 -0.60 -12.80 18.93
C TRP A 165 0.12 -13.86 18.10
N ALA A 166 -0.63 -14.49 17.23
CA ALA A 166 -0.08 -15.34 16.16
C ALA A 166 -0.83 -15.08 14.86
N ILE A 167 -0.15 -15.31 13.74
CA ILE A 167 -0.73 -15.23 12.40
C ILE A 167 -0.24 -16.40 11.57
N ILE A 168 -1.16 -16.99 10.80
CA ILE A 168 -0.87 -18.03 9.83
C ILE A 168 -1.41 -17.55 8.49
N THR A 169 -0.58 -17.57 7.45
CA THR A 169 -0.97 -17.19 6.09
C THR A 169 -0.72 -18.36 5.14
N ARG A 170 -1.75 -18.73 4.39
CA ARG A 170 -1.68 -19.68 3.27
C ARG A 170 -1.90 -18.93 1.98
N PHE A 171 -1.28 -19.41 0.92
CA PHE A 171 -1.30 -18.77 -0.39
C PHE A 171 -1.96 -19.69 -1.42
N SER A 172 -2.62 -19.11 -2.41
CA SER A 172 -3.11 -19.81 -3.59
C SER A 172 -3.10 -18.90 -4.81
N LEU A 173 -3.00 -19.48 -6.01
CA LEU A 173 -3.02 -18.79 -7.29
C LEU A 173 -4.08 -19.44 -8.20
N PRO A 174 -5.39 -19.17 -7.96
CA PRO A 174 -6.46 -19.80 -8.72
C PRO A 174 -6.48 -19.43 -10.21
N ALA A 175 -5.81 -18.33 -10.59
CA ALA A 175 -5.56 -17.93 -11.97
C ALA A 175 -4.24 -17.14 -12.03
N PRO A 176 -3.57 -17.02 -13.19
CA PRO A 176 -2.29 -16.31 -13.31
C PRO A 176 -2.31 -14.88 -12.76
N SER A 177 -3.44 -14.19 -12.86
CA SER A 177 -3.64 -12.81 -12.37
C SER A 177 -4.40 -12.72 -11.04
N ARG A 178 -4.66 -13.84 -10.35
CA ARG A 178 -5.44 -13.87 -9.09
C ARG A 178 -4.64 -14.54 -8.00
N PHE A 179 -4.12 -13.77 -7.07
CA PHE A 179 -3.40 -14.25 -5.90
C PHE A 179 -4.25 -14.09 -4.66
N VAL A 180 -4.35 -15.15 -3.86
CA VAL A 180 -5.20 -15.19 -2.67
C VAL A 180 -4.37 -15.51 -1.45
N ARG A 181 -4.60 -14.77 -0.36
CA ARG A 181 -4.04 -15.02 0.96
C ARG A 181 -5.18 -15.39 1.91
N HIS A 182 -5.11 -16.57 2.49
CA HIS A 182 -5.98 -17.01 3.58
C HIS A 182 -5.23 -16.77 4.90
N ILE A 183 -5.69 -15.82 5.67
CA ILE A 183 -5.03 -15.30 6.87
C ILE A 183 -5.85 -15.70 8.08
N THR A 184 -5.23 -16.43 9.01
CA THR A 184 -5.81 -16.73 10.32
C THR A 184 -5.00 -15.99 11.38
N THR A 185 -5.66 -15.20 12.18
CA THR A 185 -5.07 -14.46 13.30
C THR A 185 -5.56 -15.01 14.64
N PHE A 186 -4.68 -14.95 15.62
CA PHE A 186 -4.99 -15.24 17.03
C PHE A 186 -4.47 -14.07 17.86
N ILE A 187 -5.33 -13.49 18.70
CA ILE A 187 -4.94 -12.44 19.66
C ILE A 187 -5.31 -12.91 21.06
N ARG A 188 -4.38 -12.74 22.00
CA ARG A 188 -4.61 -13.04 23.40
C ARG A 188 -5.71 -12.13 23.95
N ALA A 189 -6.75 -12.74 24.50
CA ALA A 189 -7.85 -12.09 25.18
C ALA A 189 -7.70 -12.21 26.68
N GLY A 190 -8.52 -11.51 27.45
CA GLY A 190 -8.52 -11.61 28.91
C GLY A 190 -8.78 -13.06 29.39
N GLY A 191 -8.27 -13.39 30.58
CA GLY A 191 -8.46 -14.72 31.17
C GLY A 191 -7.66 -15.85 30.53
N GLY A 192 -6.64 -15.55 29.73
CA GLY A 192 -5.79 -16.57 29.09
C GLY A 192 -6.37 -17.19 27.82
N SER A 193 -7.55 -16.77 27.37
CA SER A 193 -8.17 -17.20 26.12
C SER A 193 -7.53 -16.53 24.89
N TRP A 194 -7.81 -17.11 23.73
CA TRP A 194 -7.36 -16.58 22.44
C TRP A 194 -8.58 -16.34 21.54
N ARG A 195 -8.65 -15.14 20.94
CA ARG A 195 -9.63 -14.83 19.89
C ARG A 195 -9.02 -15.17 18.55
N ARG A 196 -9.76 -15.92 17.73
CA ARG A 196 -9.41 -16.24 16.35
C ARG A 196 -10.25 -15.41 15.40
N GLU A 197 -9.61 -14.89 14.34
CA GLU A 197 -10.27 -14.32 13.17
C GLU A 197 -9.64 -14.87 11.89
N ASP A 198 -10.46 -14.97 10.84
CA ASP A 198 -10.02 -15.39 9.51
C ASP A 198 -10.37 -14.29 8.49
N GLU A 199 -9.40 -13.91 7.67
CA GLU A 199 -9.59 -13.02 6.53
C GLU A 199 -9.10 -13.68 5.25
N THR A 200 -9.78 -13.41 4.12
CA THR A 200 -9.32 -13.83 2.80
C THR A 200 -9.05 -12.60 1.96
N HIS A 201 -7.80 -12.38 1.58
CA HIS A 201 -7.37 -11.26 0.78
C HIS A 201 -7.17 -11.68 -0.67
N HIS A 202 -7.83 -10.98 -1.58
CA HIS A 202 -7.72 -11.19 -3.02
C HIS A 202 -6.87 -10.07 -3.61
N ASN A 203 -5.80 -10.44 -4.32
CA ASN A 203 -4.97 -9.50 -5.03
C ASN A 203 -5.03 -9.78 -6.54
N VAL A 204 -5.20 -8.73 -7.32
CA VAL A 204 -5.11 -8.76 -8.77
C VAL A 204 -3.65 -8.51 -9.16
N LEU A 205 -3.05 -9.45 -9.86
CA LEU A 205 -1.70 -9.31 -10.39
C LEU A 205 -1.79 -8.79 -11.83
N ILE A 206 -0.88 -7.92 -12.21
CA ILE A 206 -0.86 -7.29 -13.53
C ILE A 206 0.50 -7.44 -14.20
N ASP A 207 0.55 -7.30 -15.51
CA ASP A 207 1.80 -7.06 -16.22
C ASP A 207 2.23 -5.60 -15.96
N THR A 208 3.19 -5.41 -15.08
CA THR A 208 3.66 -4.07 -14.72
C THR A 208 4.42 -3.38 -15.85
N ALA A 209 4.92 -4.11 -16.85
CA ALA A 209 5.67 -3.53 -17.97
C ALA A 209 4.79 -2.64 -18.88
N ARG A 210 3.47 -2.84 -18.89
CA ARG A 210 2.54 -2.01 -19.67
C ARG A 210 2.21 -0.65 -19.03
N VAL A 211 2.40 -0.53 -17.71
CA VAL A 211 1.95 0.63 -16.92
C VAL A 211 2.63 1.95 -17.35
N PRO A 212 3.95 1.99 -17.65
CA PRO A 212 4.59 3.23 -18.12
C PRO A 212 3.96 3.82 -19.38
N ALA A 213 3.60 2.99 -20.36
CA ALA A 213 2.96 3.46 -21.60
C ALA A 213 1.57 4.07 -21.32
N MET A 214 0.81 3.45 -20.42
CA MET A 214 -0.51 3.96 -20.00
C MET A 214 -0.37 5.32 -19.29
N LEU A 215 0.59 5.46 -18.36
CA LEU A 215 0.83 6.72 -17.65
C LEU A 215 1.37 7.83 -18.55
N ALA A 216 2.14 7.48 -19.60
CA ALA A 216 2.62 8.45 -20.58
C ALA A 216 1.46 9.10 -21.33
N ALA A 217 0.37 8.36 -21.62
CA ALA A 217 -0.84 8.91 -22.21
C ALA A 217 -1.54 9.95 -21.31
N GLU A 218 -1.33 9.90 -19.99
CA GLU A 218 -1.81 10.88 -19.00
C GLU A 218 -0.76 11.95 -18.65
N GLY A 219 0.34 12.03 -19.41
CA GLY A 219 1.40 13.03 -19.22
C GLY A 219 2.37 12.72 -18.07
N VAL A 220 2.43 11.46 -17.61
CA VAL A 220 3.38 11.03 -16.57
C VAL A 220 4.40 10.08 -17.18
N GLN A 221 5.67 10.50 -17.22
CA GLN A 221 6.77 9.62 -17.61
C GLN A 221 7.17 8.76 -16.43
N ALA A 222 7.03 7.45 -16.56
CA ALA A 222 7.28 6.49 -15.51
C ALA A 222 8.19 5.35 -15.95
N THR A 223 8.87 4.73 -14.98
CA THR A 223 9.68 3.53 -15.16
C THR A 223 9.32 2.51 -14.11
N VAL A 224 9.47 1.22 -14.46
CA VAL A 224 9.37 0.10 -13.53
C VAL A 224 10.76 -0.21 -12.99
N ALA A 225 10.87 -0.26 -11.66
CA ALA A 225 12.11 -0.54 -10.94
C ALA A 225 11.92 -1.71 -9.96
N TYR A 226 13.00 -2.11 -9.31
CA TYR A 226 13.02 -3.21 -8.34
C TYR A 226 13.12 -2.73 -6.89
N ALA A 227 13.26 -1.43 -6.68
CA ALA A 227 13.35 -0.78 -5.36
C ALA A 227 12.99 0.71 -5.51
N PHE A 228 12.57 1.38 -4.43
CA PHE A 228 12.50 2.84 -4.35
C PHE A 228 13.89 3.45 -4.17
N GLY A 229 14.79 2.71 -3.53
CA GLY A 229 16.19 3.07 -3.27
C GLY A 229 17.09 1.86 -3.36
N THR A 230 17.54 1.36 -2.21
CA THR A 230 18.48 0.23 -2.11
C THR A 230 17.88 -0.99 -1.40
N GLU A 231 16.63 -0.92 -0.98
CA GLU A 231 15.96 -2.02 -0.31
C GLU A 231 15.75 -3.21 -1.24
N GLN A 232 15.73 -4.41 -0.67
CA GLN A 232 15.42 -5.63 -1.40
C GLN A 232 13.93 -5.94 -1.29
N LEU A 233 13.24 -5.87 -2.41
CA LEU A 233 11.82 -6.22 -2.48
C LEU A 233 11.64 -7.71 -2.82
N PRO A 234 10.53 -8.31 -2.35
CA PRO A 234 10.18 -9.68 -2.69
C PRO A 234 10.04 -9.89 -4.20
N THR A 235 10.40 -11.08 -4.69
CA THR A 235 10.23 -11.46 -6.11
C THR A 235 8.82 -11.15 -6.60
N GLY A 236 8.73 -10.47 -7.75
CA GLY A 236 7.48 -10.06 -8.38
C GLY A 236 6.83 -8.81 -7.79
N LEU A 237 7.38 -8.22 -6.73
CA LEU A 237 7.01 -6.86 -6.34
C LEU A 237 7.85 -5.89 -7.17
N ARG A 238 7.18 -4.92 -7.80
CA ARG A 238 7.80 -3.90 -8.67
C ARG A 238 7.47 -2.52 -8.13
N VAL A 239 8.38 -1.60 -8.35
CA VAL A 239 8.20 -0.20 -8.03
C VAL A 239 7.96 0.58 -9.31
N LEU A 240 7.00 1.47 -9.28
CA LEU A 240 6.70 2.42 -10.33
C LEU A 240 7.10 3.81 -9.87
N ILE A 241 8.06 4.41 -10.54
CA ILE A 241 8.53 5.77 -10.27
C ILE A 241 8.26 6.61 -11.51
N GLY A 242 7.55 7.73 -11.34
CA GLY A 242 7.17 8.59 -12.45
C GLY A 242 7.15 10.07 -12.10
N ARG A 243 7.20 10.91 -13.14
CA ARG A 243 7.03 12.37 -13.01
C ARG A 243 6.05 12.87 -14.06
N ARG A 244 5.13 13.73 -13.61
CA ARG A 244 4.29 14.49 -14.52
C ARG A 244 5.12 15.55 -15.21
N ALA A 245 4.89 15.75 -16.51
CA ALA A 245 5.49 16.87 -17.25
C ALA A 245 5.17 18.22 -16.57
N ALA A 246 6.11 19.18 -16.69
CA ALA A 246 5.97 20.52 -16.11
C ALA A 246 4.92 21.37 -16.85
#